data_4f7ec8367b94eb4cb57a39a5ae9c44de
#
_entry.id   4f7ec8367b94eb4cb57a39a5ae9c44de
#
_cell.length_a   1.000
_cell.length_b   1.000
_cell.length_c   1.000
_cell.angle_alpha   90.00
_cell.angle_beta   90.00
_cell.angle_gamma   90.00
#
_symmetry.space_group_name_H-M   'P 1'
#
loop_
_entity.id
_entity.type
_entity.pdbx_description
1 polymer ?
#
loop_
_entity_poly.entity_id
_entity_poly.type
_entity_poly.pdbx_seq_one_letter_code
_entity_poly.pdbx_strand_id
1 'polypeptide(L)'
;MQHTEIKLNSKEIFKGNVFRVTMDQVELENGMTSFREVVHHNGGACILPLTDDDKVLMVRQYRYALKEELWELPAGKLDKDEDPIEAAKRELEEECGVTAERFINLGVLYPTVGYDSEKIYIWAAKGLKPTSQHLDDGEFLDVAALPFDDVLQMVMTDEIRDSKTVTAMLKYAWLRQRGEG
;
A
#
# COMPACT_ATOMS: atom_id res chain seq x y z
N MET A 1 1.20 -26.33 16.69
CA MET A 1 -0.16 -25.96 17.16
C MET A 1 -0.59 -24.76 16.34
N GLN A 2 -1.86 -24.69 15.93
CA GLN A 2 -2.44 -23.52 15.28
C GLN A 2 -3.19 -22.74 16.36
N HIS A 3 -2.76 -21.51 16.64
CA HIS A 3 -3.45 -20.62 17.56
C HIS A 3 -4.69 -20.02 16.89
N THR A 4 -5.78 -19.91 17.63
CA THR A 4 -7.04 -19.36 17.12
C THR A 4 -7.85 -18.69 18.23
N GLU A 5 -8.73 -17.78 17.84
CA GLU A 5 -9.72 -17.15 18.70
C GLU A 5 -11.10 -17.30 18.07
N ILE A 6 -12.12 -17.56 18.86
CA ILE A 6 -13.48 -17.76 18.37
C ILE A 6 -14.29 -16.49 18.64
N LYS A 7 -14.81 -15.87 17.57
CA LYS A 7 -15.67 -14.71 17.71
C LYS A 7 -17.03 -15.13 18.27
N LEU A 8 -17.41 -14.59 19.42
CA LEU A 8 -18.68 -14.82 20.08
C LEU A 8 -19.74 -13.79 19.69
N ASN A 9 -19.33 -12.51 19.61
CA ASN A 9 -20.21 -11.39 19.33
C ASN A 9 -19.44 -10.24 18.69
N SER A 10 -20.16 -9.31 18.04
CA SER A 10 -19.56 -8.13 17.39
C SER A 10 -20.50 -6.93 17.54
N LYS A 11 -19.94 -5.77 17.88
CA LYS A 11 -20.64 -4.50 17.92
C LYS A 11 -19.93 -3.51 17.01
N GLU A 12 -20.63 -2.94 16.02
CA GLU A 12 -20.12 -1.83 15.23
C GLU A 12 -20.04 -0.57 16.11
N ILE A 13 -18.86 0.04 16.16
CA ILE A 13 -18.58 1.25 16.95
C ILE A 13 -18.56 2.48 16.05
N PHE A 14 -18.02 2.33 14.83
CA PHE A 14 -17.92 3.42 13.86
C PHE A 14 -18.00 2.85 12.44
N LYS A 15 -18.63 3.60 11.55
CA LYS A 15 -18.66 3.33 10.10
C LYS A 15 -18.44 4.63 9.33
N GLY A 16 -17.29 4.72 8.67
CA GLY A 16 -16.92 5.80 7.77
C GLY A 16 -16.91 5.37 6.32
N ASN A 17 -16.40 6.25 5.46
CA ASN A 17 -16.23 5.96 4.02
C ASN A 17 -14.99 5.11 3.73
N VAL A 18 -13.93 5.25 4.55
CA VAL A 18 -12.64 4.57 4.34
C VAL A 18 -12.60 3.25 5.10
N PHE A 19 -13.04 3.24 6.36
CA PHE A 19 -13.01 2.06 7.23
C PHE A 19 -14.19 2.03 8.19
N ARG A 20 -14.42 0.87 8.77
CA ARG A 20 -15.33 0.68 9.90
C ARG A 20 -14.60 0.08 11.08
N VAL A 21 -15.08 0.31 12.31
CA VAL A 21 -14.52 -0.23 13.53
C VAL A 21 -15.54 -1.09 14.24
N THR A 22 -15.13 -2.28 14.64
CA THR A 22 -15.94 -3.16 15.51
C THR A 22 -15.21 -3.42 16.82
N MET A 23 -16.01 -3.68 17.87
CA MET A 23 -15.56 -4.31 19.10
C MET A 23 -16.11 -5.73 19.11
N ASP A 24 -15.21 -6.70 18.95
CA ASP A 24 -15.55 -8.12 18.90
C ASP A 24 -15.26 -8.78 20.25
N GLN A 25 -16.21 -9.51 20.80
CA GLN A 25 -15.99 -10.39 21.94
C GLN A 25 -15.51 -11.75 21.41
N VAL A 26 -14.39 -12.23 21.96
CA VAL A 26 -13.76 -13.48 21.53
C VAL A 26 -13.54 -14.42 22.70
N GLU A 27 -13.58 -15.73 22.43
CA GLU A 27 -13.10 -16.77 23.32
C GLU A 27 -11.66 -17.12 22.95
N LEU A 28 -10.80 -17.12 23.96
CA LEU A 28 -9.40 -17.49 23.88
C LEU A 28 -9.21 -19.01 24.01
N GLU A 29 -8.05 -19.53 23.64
CA GLU A 29 -7.71 -20.97 23.69
C GLU A 29 -7.85 -21.61 25.09
N ASN A 30 -7.77 -20.82 26.13
CA ASN A 30 -7.95 -21.25 27.53
C ASN A 30 -9.40 -21.14 28.04
N GLY A 31 -10.35 -20.83 27.15
CA GLY A 31 -11.77 -20.67 27.48
C GLY A 31 -12.14 -19.32 28.10
N MET A 32 -11.18 -18.42 28.33
CA MET A 32 -11.51 -17.07 28.81
C MET A 32 -12.06 -16.21 27.67
N THR A 33 -12.88 -15.22 28.02
CA THR A 33 -13.34 -14.21 27.07
C THR A 33 -12.47 -12.96 27.10
N SER A 34 -12.32 -12.33 25.95
CA SER A 34 -11.61 -11.05 25.77
C SER A 34 -12.29 -10.20 24.71
N PHE A 35 -11.79 -8.98 24.48
CA PHE A 35 -12.27 -8.09 23.42
C PHE A 35 -11.17 -7.82 22.41
N ARG A 36 -11.59 -7.60 21.15
CA ARG A 36 -10.74 -7.14 20.04
C ARG A 36 -11.38 -5.91 19.43
N GLU A 37 -10.61 -4.85 19.33
CA GLU A 37 -10.96 -3.67 18.55
C GLU A 37 -10.40 -3.89 17.15
N VAL A 38 -11.28 -3.93 16.14
CA VAL A 38 -10.88 -4.28 14.77
C VAL A 38 -11.24 -3.15 13.81
N VAL A 39 -10.25 -2.62 13.13
CA VAL A 39 -10.42 -1.76 11.96
C VAL A 39 -10.61 -2.65 10.73
N HIS A 40 -11.70 -2.46 10.01
CA HIS A 40 -11.98 -3.17 8.76
C HIS A 40 -11.76 -2.24 7.58
N HIS A 41 -10.83 -2.59 6.70
CA HIS A 41 -10.46 -1.87 5.50
C HIS A 41 -10.52 -2.78 4.28
N ASN A 42 -10.86 -2.23 3.11
CA ASN A 42 -10.95 -3.03 1.87
C ASN A 42 -9.58 -3.47 1.35
N GLY A 43 -8.52 -2.82 1.80
CA GLY A 43 -7.17 -3.00 1.29
C GLY A 43 -6.78 -1.95 0.27
N GLY A 44 -5.58 -2.08 -0.28
CA GLY A 44 -5.04 -1.18 -1.28
C GLY A 44 -4.04 -1.87 -2.21
N ALA A 45 -3.67 -1.17 -3.27
CA ALA A 45 -2.62 -1.56 -4.20
C ALA A 45 -1.54 -0.49 -4.22
N CYS A 46 -0.27 -0.91 -4.28
CA CYS A 46 0.90 -0.03 -4.36
C CYS A 46 1.80 -0.48 -5.51
N ILE A 47 2.32 0.48 -6.26
CA ILE A 47 3.13 0.21 -7.44
C ILE A 47 4.48 0.90 -7.33
N LEU A 48 5.56 0.18 -7.65
CA LEU A 48 6.91 0.70 -7.86
C LEU A 48 7.14 0.87 -9.37
N PRO A 49 6.88 2.06 -9.95
CA PRO A 49 7.05 2.28 -11.38
C PRO A 49 8.50 2.59 -11.71
N LEU A 50 9.11 1.79 -12.57
CA LEU A 50 10.50 1.89 -12.98
C LEU A 50 10.61 2.32 -14.43
N THR A 51 11.30 3.42 -14.66
CA THR A 51 11.64 3.90 -16.01
C THR A 51 12.82 3.12 -16.59
N ASP A 52 13.01 3.21 -17.91
CA ASP A 52 14.12 2.53 -18.61
C ASP A 52 15.51 3.12 -18.24
N ASP A 53 15.54 4.36 -17.77
CA ASP A 53 16.77 5.04 -17.28
C ASP A 53 16.96 4.90 -15.75
N ASP A 54 16.37 3.86 -15.17
CA ASP A 54 16.54 3.44 -13.76
C ASP A 54 16.09 4.47 -12.72
N LYS A 55 15.00 5.16 -13.00
CA LYS A 55 14.32 6.03 -12.05
C LYS A 55 13.02 5.40 -11.56
N VAL A 56 12.57 5.85 -10.39
CA VAL A 56 11.29 5.53 -9.79
C VAL A 56 10.38 6.73 -9.91
N LEU A 57 9.14 6.54 -10.39
CA LEU A 57 8.13 7.58 -10.28
C LEU A 57 7.60 7.58 -8.85
N MET A 58 7.85 8.68 -8.16
CA MET A 58 7.40 8.92 -6.79
C MET A 58 6.30 9.97 -6.79
N VAL A 59 5.37 9.85 -5.86
CA VAL A 59 4.36 10.87 -5.60
C VAL A 59 4.66 11.59 -4.29
N ARG A 60 4.35 12.87 -4.23
CA ARG A 60 4.46 13.68 -3.01
C ARG A 60 3.10 14.27 -2.68
N GLN A 61 2.57 13.95 -1.51
CA GLN A 61 1.25 14.38 -1.10
C GLN A 61 1.16 14.68 0.39
N TYR A 62 0.22 15.55 0.76
CA TYR A 62 -0.04 15.88 2.16
C TYR A 62 -0.88 14.81 2.84
N ARG A 63 -0.37 14.24 3.93
CA ARG A 63 -1.08 13.26 4.75
C ARG A 63 -1.65 13.91 6.02
N TYR A 64 -2.94 14.23 5.99
CA TYR A 64 -3.62 14.96 7.06
C TYR A 64 -3.41 14.35 8.46
N ALA A 65 -3.42 13.02 8.56
CA ALA A 65 -3.25 12.32 9.84
C ALA A 65 -1.88 12.59 10.47
N LEU A 66 -0.83 12.74 9.67
CA LEU A 66 0.55 13.02 10.07
C LEU A 66 0.88 14.51 10.04
N LYS A 67 0.06 15.33 9.35
CA LYS A 67 0.23 16.76 9.13
C LYS A 67 1.54 17.13 8.45
N GLU A 68 1.98 16.29 7.53
CA GLU A 68 3.20 16.48 6.73
C GLU A 68 3.02 16.00 5.29
N GLU A 69 3.84 16.50 4.38
CA GLU A 69 3.98 15.98 3.04
C GLU A 69 4.95 14.80 3.04
N LEU A 70 4.58 13.71 2.36
CA LEU A 70 5.39 12.51 2.27
C LEU A 70 5.72 12.17 0.83
N TRP A 71 6.91 11.63 0.62
CA TRP A 71 7.27 10.89 -0.58
C TRP A 71 6.77 9.45 -0.44
N GLU A 72 5.98 9.02 -1.42
CA GLU A 72 5.36 7.71 -1.45
C GLU A 72 5.45 7.12 -2.86
N LEU A 73 5.28 5.82 -2.97
CA LEU A 73 4.95 5.18 -4.24
C LEU A 73 3.46 5.39 -4.54
N PRO A 74 3.07 5.50 -5.82
CA PRO A 74 1.68 5.56 -6.22
C PRO A 74 0.90 4.38 -5.64
N ALA A 75 -0.27 4.69 -5.08
CA ALA A 75 -1.08 3.69 -4.38
C ALA A 75 -2.47 4.21 -4.03
N GLY A 76 -3.46 3.34 -4.15
CA GLY A 76 -4.81 3.66 -3.71
C GLY A 76 -5.59 2.49 -3.15
N LYS A 77 -6.80 2.77 -2.74
CA LYS A 77 -7.71 1.78 -2.14
C LYS A 77 -8.29 0.86 -3.22
N LEU A 78 -8.56 -0.37 -2.82
CA LEU A 78 -9.36 -1.28 -3.63
C LEU A 78 -10.82 -0.85 -3.58
N ASP A 79 -11.45 -0.78 -4.75
CA ASP A 79 -12.89 -0.75 -4.85
C ASP A 79 -13.49 -2.09 -4.39
N LYS A 80 -14.80 -2.09 -4.15
CA LYS A 80 -15.48 -3.29 -3.72
C LYS A 80 -15.34 -4.39 -4.79
N ASP A 81 -14.78 -5.53 -4.40
CA ASP A 81 -14.57 -6.71 -5.25
C ASP A 81 -13.59 -6.46 -6.43
N GLU A 82 -12.79 -5.39 -6.40
CA GLU A 82 -11.76 -5.10 -7.40
C GLU A 82 -10.58 -6.06 -7.28
N ASP A 83 -10.09 -6.54 -8.44
CA ASP A 83 -8.85 -7.31 -8.47
C ASP A 83 -7.67 -6.38 -8.13
N PRO A 84 -6.83 -6.71 -7.15
CA PRO A 84 -5.72 -5.87 -6.74
C PRO A 84 -4.75 -5.46 -7.84
N ILE A 85 -4.55 -6.28 -8.88
CA ILE A 85 -3.69 -5.90 -10.01
C ILE A 85 -4.37 -4.86 -10.92
N GLU A 86 -5.70 -4.91 -11.05
CA GLU A 86 -6.42 -3.90 -11.84
C GLU A 86 -6.44 -2.56 -11.09
N ALA A 87 -6.60 -2.58 -9.75
CA ALA A 87 -6.41 -1.39 -8.92
C ALA A 87 -5.00 -0.80 -9.09
N ALA A 88 -3.95 -1.64 -9.07
CA ALA A 88 -2.58 -1.19 -9.28
C ALA A 88 -2.38 -0.50 -10.65
N LYS A 89 -2.99 -1.01 -11.72
CA LYS A 89 -2.93 -0.40 -13.06
C LYS A 89 -3.66 0.92 -13.10
N ARG A 90 -4.86 0.98 -12.51
CA ARG A 90 -5.70 2.18 -12.43
C ARG A 90 -4.95 3.29 -11.69
N GLU A 91 -4.47 3.03 -10.48
CA GLU A 91 -3.73 4.01 -9.66
C GLU A 91 -2.44 4.50 -10.32
N LEU A 92 -1.72 3.61 -11.01
CA LEU A 92 -0.52 3.99 -11.77
C LEU A 92 -0.87 5.01 -12.87
N GLU A 93 -1.97 4.82 -13.57
CA GLU A 93 -2.42 5.71 -14.62
C GLU A 93 -2.97 7.02 -14.05
N GLU A 94 -3.84 6.94 -13.05
CA GLU A 94 -4.49 8.09 -12.40
C GLU A 94 -3.48 9.03 -11.77
N GLU A 95 -2.58 8.52 -10.92
CA GLU A 95 -1.62 9.34 -10.19
C GLU A 95 -0.40 9.75 -11.01
N CYS A 96 0.14 8.84 -11.85
CA CYS A 96 1.40 9.09 -12.56
C CYS A 96 1.24 9.39 -14.06
N GLY A 97 0.06 9.22 -14.64
CA GLY A 97 -0.15 9.40 -16.08
C GLY A 97 0.66 8.43 -16.94
N VAL A 98 0.84 7.20 -16.48
CA VAL A 98 1.54 6.16 -17.23
C VAL A 98 0.84 4.80 -17.09
N THR A 99 0.92 3.97 -18.13
CA THR A 99 0.65 2.54 -18.08
C THR A 99 1.95 1.75 -18.09
N ALA A 100 1.89 0.44 -17.88
CA ALA A 100 3.07 -0.43 -17.89
C ALA A 100 2.84 -1.72 -18.67
N GLU A 101 3.90 -2.24 -19.29
CA GLU A 101 3.84 -3.51 -20.04
C GLU A 101 3.95 -4.74 -19.15
N ARG A 102 4.69 -4.62 -18.04
CA ARG A 102 5.02 -5.74 -17.15
C ARG A 102 4.84 -5.36 -15.70
N PHE A 103 4.16 -6.23 -14.95
CA PHE A 103 4.02 -6.15 -13.50
C PHE A 103 4.71 -7.34 -12.83
N ILE A 104 5.54 -7.06 -11.83
CA ILE A 104 6.26 -8.04 -11.02
C ILE A 104 5.63 -8.03 -9.63
N ASN A 105 5.07 -9.15 -9.20
CA ASN A 105 4.45 -9.25 -7.88
C ASN A 105 5.52 -9.23 -6.79
N LEU A 106 5.46 -8.25 -5.90
CA LEU A 106 6.32 -8.11 -4.72
C LEU A 106 5.64 -8.63 -3.43
N GLY A 107 4.41 -9.13 -3.53
CA GLY A 107 3.66 -9.73 -2.43
C GLY A 107 2.69 -8.79 -1.74
N VAL A 108 2.36 -9.12 -0.49
CA VAL A 108 1.36 -8.41 0.31
C VAL A 108 2.01 -7.89 1.58
N LEU A 109 1.65 -6.67 1.96
CA LEU A 109 2.00 -6.03 3.23
C LEU A 109 0.75 -5.97 4.11
N TYR A 110 0.92 -6.25 5.39
CA TYR A 110 -0.03 -5.97 6.45
C TYR A 110 0.51 -4.81 7.28
N PRO A 111 -0.03 -3.58 7.13
CA PRO A 111 0.54 -2.39 7.79
C PRO A 111 0.51 -2.49 9.30
N THR A 112 -0.58 -3.03 9.87
CA THR A 112 -0.81 -3.05 11.32
C THR A 112 -1.56 -4.30 11.75
N VAL A 113 -0.84 -5.41 11.93
CA VAL A 113 -1.42 -6.74 12.21
C VAL A 113 -2.17 -6.86 13.54
N GLY A 114 -2.01 -5.91 14.46
CA GLY A 114 -2.59 -6.01 15.80
C GLY A 114 -4.08 -5.69 15.88
N TYR A 115 -4.59 -4.85 14.98
CA TYR A 115 -5.99 -4.41 15.01
C TYR A 115 -6.58 -4.04 13.64
N ASP A 116 -5.78 -3.95 12.58
CA ASP A 116 -6.24 -3.57 11.25
C ASP A 116 -6.25 -4.79 10.31
N SER A 117 -7.32 -4.89 9.51
CA SER A 117 -7.48 -5.92 8.50
C SER A 117 -6.93 -5.51 7.12
N GLU A 118 -6.34 -4.32 7.00
CA GLU A 118 -5.80 -3.81 5.74
C GLU A 118 -4.73 -4.74 5.16
N LYS A 119 -4.82 -4.93 3.86
CA LYS A 119 -3.83 -5.63 3.03
C LYS A 119 -3.42 -4.71 1.90
N ILE A 120 -2.14 -4.42 1.77
CA ILE A 120 -1.61 -3.66 0.63
C ILE A 120 -0.89 -4.64 -0.30
N TYR A 121 -1.39 -4.77 -1.51
CA TYR A 121 -0.79 -5.59 -2.55
C TYR A 121 0.25 -4.76 -3.30
N ILE A 122 1.45 -5.30 -3.50
CA ILE A 122 2.59 -4.55 -4.00
C ILE A 122 3.12 -5.15 -5.29
N TRP A 123 3.32 -4.30 -6.31
CA TRP A 123 3.95 -4.66 -7.58
C TRP A 123 5.07 -3.70 -7.95
N ALA A 124 6.06 -4.18 -8.72
CA ALA A 124 6.89 -3.32 -9.53
C ALA A 124 6.35 -3.31 -10.97
N ALA A 125 6.43 -2.16 -11.64
CA ALA A 125 5.97 -1.96 -13.00
C ALA A 125 7.12 -1.50 -13.90
N LYS A 126 7.23 -2.09 -15.10
CA LYS A 126 8.28 -1.80 -16.09
C LYS A 126 7.69 -1.64 -17.49
N GLY A 127 8.45 -1.00 -18.39
CA GLY A 127 7.96 -0.69 -19.74
C GLY A 127 6.88 0.37 -19.68
N LEU A 128 7.17 1.47 -18.98
CA LEU A 128 6.22 2.56 -18.77
C LEU A 128 5.91 3.27 -20.09
N LYS A 129 4.62 3.53 -20.33
CA LYS A 129 4.13 4.28 -21.48
C LYS A 129 3.33 5.49 -21.02
N PRO A 130 3.66 6.70 -21.50
CA PRO A 130 2.95 7.90 -21.12
C PRO A 130 1.47 7.85 -21.53
N THR A 131 0.62 8.32 -20.61
CA THR A 131 -0.79 8.63 -20.81
C THR A 131 -1.09 10.01 -20.20
N SER A 132 -2.30 10.24 -19.72
CA SER A 132 -2.68 11.48 -19.03
C SER A 132 -2.95 11.19 -17.58
N GLN A 133 -2.35 11.98 -16.68
CA GLN A 133 -2.71 11.99 -15.26
C GLN A 133 -4.16 12.49 -15.09
N HIS A 134 -4.92 11.87 -14.21
CA HIS A 134 -6.29 12.25 -13.91
C HIS A 134 -6.64 11.88 -12.46
N LEU A 135 -6.28 12.78 -11.58
CA LEU A 135 -6.51 12.64 -10.14
C LEU A 135 -7.99 12.69 -9.79
N ASP A 136 -8.37 12.02 -8.73
CA ASP A 136 -9.71 12.10 -8.16
C ASP A 136 -10.04 13.51 -7.63
N ASP A 137 -11.33 13.83 -7.54
CA ASP A 137 -11.80 15.11 -6.99
C ASP A 137 -11.30 15.33 -5.56
N GLY A 138 -10.52 16.40 -5.37
CA GLY A 138 -9.92 16.75 -4.07
C GLY A 138 -8.59 16.08 -3.77
N GLU A 139 -8.02 15.35 -4.70
CA GLU A 139 -6.67 14.79 -4.63
C GLU A 139 -5.65 15.76 -5.19
N PHE A 140 -4.55 15.96 -4.46
CA PHE A 140 -3.46 16.87 -4.83
C PHE A 140 -2.14 16.18 -4.54
N LEU A 141 -1.37 15.90 -5.59
CA LEU A 141 -0.04 15.33 -5.48
C LEU A 141 0.87 15.82 -6.61
N ASP A 142 2.17 15.82 -6.35
CA ASP A 142 3.23 16.04 -7.33
C ASP A 142 3.88 14.71 -7.70
N VAL A 143 4.25 14.55 -8.97
CA VAL A 143 4.99 13.38 -9.45
C VAL A 143 6.43 13.78 -9.77
N ALA A 144 7.39 12.98 -9.31
CA ALA A 144 8.80 13.15 -9.66
C ALA A 144 9.46 11.81 -10.03
N ALA A 145 10.33 11.84 -11.02
CA ALA A 145 11.17 10.71 -11.39
C ALA A 145 12.53 10.82 -10.69
N LEU A 146 12.77 10.01 -9.67
CA LEU A 146 13.99 10.02 -8.86
C LEU A 146 14.86 8.80 -9.17
N PRO A 147 16.20 8.91 -9.18
CA PRO A 147 17.08 7.75 -9.35
C PRO A 147 16.77 6.65 -8.32
N PHE A 148 16.76 5.38 -8.74
CA PHE A 148 16.42 4.27 -7.85
C PHE A 148 17.29 4.23 -6.60
N ASP A 149 18.61 4.43 -6.75
CA ASP A 149 19.56 4.39 -5.64
C ASP A 149 19.36 5.56 -4.67
N ASP A 150 18.95 6.73 -5.15
CA ASP A 150 18.62 7.89 -4.30
C ASP A 150 17.37 7.59 -3.47
N VAL A 151 16.31 7.04 -4.06
CA VAL A 151 15.11 6.63 -3.33
C VAL A 151 15.44 5.55 -2.30
N LEU A 152 16.27 4.58 -2.67
CA LEU A 152 16.72 3.56 -1.73
C LEU A 152 17.51 4.18 -0.56
N GLN A 153 18.37 5.16 -0.83
CA GLN A 153 19.09 5.90 0.20
C GLN A 153 18.12 6.67 1.12
N MET A 154 17.09 7.35 0.57
CA MET A 154 16.04 8.02 1.35
C MET A 154 15.28 7.07 2.26
N VAL A 155 15.03 5.83 1.81
CA VAL A 155 14.46 4.76 2.65
C VAL A 155 15.41 4.38 3.78
N MET A 156 16.70 4.20 3.49
CA MET A 156 17.71 3.77 4.48
C MET A 156 18.06 4.85 5.51
N THR A 157 17.76 6.10 5.22
CA THR A 157 18.01 7.26 6.12
C THR A 157 16.75 7.77 6.80
N ASP A 158 15.61 7.05 6.71
CA ASP A 158 14.33 7.42 7.29
C ASP A 158 13.73 8.74 6.75
N GLU A 159 14.20 9.24 5.61
CA GLU A 159 13.56 10.34 4.88
C GLU A 159 12.24 9.86 4.28
N ILE A 160 12.19 8.64 3.76
CA ILE A 160 10.97 7.94 3.38
C ILE A 160 10.63 6.92 4.47
N ARG A 161 9.47 7.12 5.12
CA ARG A 161 8.99 6.30 6.25
C ARG A 161 7.68 5.57 5.95
N ASP A 162 7.10 5.80 4.79
CA ASP A 162 5.88 5.13 4.37
C ASP A 162 6.12 3.62 4.17
N SER A 163 5.38 2.80 4.92
CA SER A 163 5.63 1.35 5.03
C SER A 163 5.54 0.59 3.71
N LYS A 164 4.59 0.97 2.82
CA LYS A 164 4.43 0.34 1.51
C LYS A 164 5.59 0.66 0.59
N THR A 165 6.05 1.91 0.59
CA THR A 165 7.22 2.38 -0.18
C THR A 165 8.50 1.69 0.30
N VAL A 166 8.77 1.70 1.61
CA VAL A 166 9.91 1.01 2.21
C VAL A 166 9.92 -0.46 1.83
N THR A 167 8.78 -1.15 1.97
CA THR A 167 8.66 -2.57 1.64
C THR A 167 8.91 -2.85 0.17
N ALA A 168 8.33 -2.07 -0.73
CA ALA A 168 8.48 -2.23 -2.18
C ALA A 168 9.94 -2.02 -2.61
N MET A 169 10.57 -0.94 -2.16
CA MET A 169 11.94 -0.59 -2.49
C MET A 169 12.92 -1.67 -2.03
N LEU A 170 12.83 -2.12 -0.77
CA LEU A 170 13.73 -3.14 -0.23
C LEU A 170 13.55 -4.50 -0.91
N LYS A 171 12.30 -4.93 -1.17
CA LYS A 171 12.04 -6.19 -1.88
C LYS A 171 12.56 -6.14 -3.31
N TYR A 172 12.33 -5.03 -4.01
CA TYR A 172 12.81 -4.92 -5.38
C TYR A 172 14.32 -4.79 -5.45
N ALA A 173 14.98 -4.07 -4.54
CA ALA A 173 16.43 -4.02 -4.43
C ALA A 173 17.03 -5.41 -4.22
N TRP A 174 16.40 -6.25 -3.40
CA TRP A 174 16.80 -7.64 -3.22
C TRP A 174 16.68 -8.47 -4.52
N LEU A 175 15.58 -8.33 -5.26
CA LEU A 175 15.39 -9.02 -6.55
C LEU A 175 16.45 -8.57 -7.59
N ARG A 176 16.76 -7.28 -7.64
CA ARG A 176 17.83 -6.74 -8.53
C ARG A 176 19.18 -7.37 -8.25
N GLN A 177 19.58 -7.50 -6.98
CA GLN A 177 20.85 -8.13 -6.60
C GLN A 177 20.95 -9.60 -7.06
N ARG A 178 19.80 -10.27 -7.21
CA ARG A 178 19.72 -11.66 -7.67
C ARG A 178 19.56 -11.81 -9.19
N GLY A 179 19.43 -10.71 -9.91
CA GLY A 179 19.13 -10.71 -11.34
C GLY A 179 17.69 -11.14 -11.68
N GLU A 180 16.77 -11.01 -10.73
CA GLU A 180 15.36 -11.41 -10.83
C GLU A 180 14.41 -10.20 -11.01
N GLY A 181 14.94 -8.96 -11.04
CA GLY A 181 14.21 -7.69 -11.08
C GLY A 181 13.92 -7.14 -12.49
#